data_cecfe4e8da6d91cd30fa0efa279c6a61
#
_entry.id   cecfe4e8da6d91cd30fa0efa279c6a61
#
_cell.length_a   1.000
_cell.length_b   1.000
_cell.length_c   1.000
_cell.angle_alpha   90.00
_cell.angle_beta   90.00
_cell.angle_gamma   90.00
#
_symmetry.space_group_name_H-M   'P 1'
#
loop_
_entity.id
_entity.type
_entity.pdbx_description
1 polymer ?
#
loop_
_entity_poly.entity_id
_entity_poly.type
_entity_poly.pdbx_seq_one_letter_code
_entity_poly.pdbx_strand_id
1 'polypeptide(L)'
;TQVFDEVRKKFIVFTPEERVRQYIIHFLQSYKKYPFSLMKLEHTLKYYTLRCRADVVIYNTFGKPMMIIECKAPNVKIKRDVFNQITKYNFDLKVPYLLISNGVEHFCCNIDHSKQKVQFLSDIPLFDILN
;
A
#
# COMPACT_ATOMS: atom_id res chain seq x y z
N THR A 1 -6.03 -23.60 4.13
CA THR A 1 -6.29 -22.69 5.25
C THR A 1 -6.87 -21.38 4.73
N GLN A 2 -7.90 -20.89 5.41
CA GLN A 2 -8.55 -19.63 5.07
C GLN A 2 -8.47 -18.67 6.25
N VAL A 3 -8.53 -17.38 5.95
CA VAL A 3 -8.58 -16.31 6.94
C VAL A 3 -9.72 -15.37 6.58
N PHE A 4 -10.39 -14.81 7.59
CA PHE A 4 -11.42 -13.80 7.37
C PHE A 4 -10.79 -12.45 7.12
N ASP A 5 -11.13 -11.84 5.98
CA ASP A 5 -10.63 -10.51 5.60
C ASP A 5 -11.61 -9.45 6.10
N GLU A 6 -11.16 -8.63 7.05
CA GLU A 6 -11.98 -7.57 7.64
C GLU A 6 -12.33 -6.45 6.66
N VAL A 7 -11.54 -6.27 5.61
CA VAL A 7 -11.80 -5.23 4.61
C VAL A 7 -12.78 -5.73 3.56
N ARG A 8 -12.52 -6.92 2.98
CA ARG A 8 -13.36 -7.51 1.93
C ARG A 8 -14.58 -8.24 2.50
N LYS A 9 -14.63 -8.46 3.83
CA LYS A 9 -15.74 -9.11 4.55
C LYS A 9 -16.05 -10.50 4.01
N LYS A 10 -15.02 -11.30 3.79
CA LYS A 10 -15.16 -12.69 3.33
C LYS A 10 -13.94 -13.52 3.74
N PHE A 11 -14.10 -14.84 3.71
CA PHE A 11 -12.98 -15.75 3.90
C PHE A 11 -12.17 -15.85 2.59
N ILE A 12 -10.86 -15.82 2.72
CA ILE A 12 -9.92 -15.88 1.60
C ILE A 12 -8.86 -16.92 1.87
N VAL A 13 -8.27 -17.47 0.80
CA VAL A 13 -7.16 -18.42 0.92
C VAL A 13 -5.92 -17.70 1.46
N PHE A 14 -5.29 -18.29 2.48
CA PHE A 14 -4.19 -17.67 3.19
C PHE A 14 -2.83 -18.00 2.54
N THR A 15 -2.59 -17.44 1.35
CA THR A 15 -1.32 -17.57 0.63
C THR A 15 -0.20 -16.79 1.33
N PRO A 16 1.08 -17.03 1.00
CA PRO A 16 2.18 -16.23 1.58
C PRO A 16 2.04 -14.73 1.36
N GLU A 17 1.61 -14.30 0.19
CA GLU A 17 1.37 -12.88 -0.10
C GLU A 17 0.18 -12.34 0.69
N GLU A 18 -0.89 -13.14 0.80
CA GLU A 18 -2.07 -12.76 1.57
C GLU A 18 -1.75 -12.63 3.06
N ARG A 19 -0.82 -13.43 3.56
CA ARG A 19 -0.30 -13.30 4.93
C ARG A 19 0.28 -11.91 5.15
N VAL A 20 1.11 -11.45 4.23
CA VAL A 20 1.75 -10.13 4.32
C VAL A 20 0.68 -9.05 4.24
N ARG A 21 -0.27 -9.17 3.32
CA ARG A 21 -1.37 -8.20 3.17
C ARG A 21 -2.19 -8.10 4.45
N GLN A 22 -2.60 -9.23 5.03
CA GLN A 22 -3.37 -9.24 6.27
C GLN A 22 -2.58 -8.64 7.42
N TYR A 23 -1.30 -8.98 7.54
CA TYR A 23 -0.44 -8.39 8.55
C TYR A 23 -0.39 -6.86 8.42
N ILE A 24 -0.16 -6.37 7.21
CA ILE A 24 -0.02 -4.93 6.97
C ILE A 24 -1.32 -4.17 7.28
N ILE A 25 -2.48 -4.65 6.83
CA ILE A 25 -3.72 -3.91 7.08
C ILE A 25 -4.06 -3.90 8.57
N HIS A 26 -3.80 -4.98 9.30
CA HIS A 26 -4.03 -5.02 10.74
C HIS A 26 -3.03 -4.17 11.50
N PHE A 27 -1.77 -4.16 11.08
CA PHE A 27 -0.74 -3.29 11.66
C PHE A 27 -1.13 -1.81 11.49
N LEU A 28 -1.54 -1.42 10.30
CA LEU A 28 -1.93 -0.04 10.03
C LEU A 28 -3.14 0.37 10.85
N GLN A 29 -4.14 -0.50 10.96
CA GLN A 29 -5.33 -0.22 11.74
C GLN A 29 -5.02 -0.12 13.23
N SER A 30 -4.25 -1.06 13.78
CA SER A 30 -4.00 -1.15 15.21
C SER A 30 -3.00 -0.10 15.72
N TYR A 31 -1.94 0.16 14.95
CA TYR A 31 -0.83 1.00 15.41
C TYR A 31 -0.74 2.35 14.73
N LYS A 32 -1.34 2.52 13.57
CA LYS A 32 -1.25 3.75 12.79
C LYS A 32 -2.59 4.43 12.58
N LYS A 33 -3.67 3.88 13.13
CA LYS A 33 -5.01 4.46 13.14
C LYS A 33 -5.66 4.53 11.75
N TYR A 34 -5.28 3.66 10.84
CA TYR A 34 -5.89 3.60 9.51
C TYR A 34 -7.22 2.83 9.61
N PRO A 35 -8.36 3.44 9.26
CA PRO A 35 -9.63 2.73 9.34
C PRO A 35 -9.77 1.71 8.20
N PHE A 36 -10.27 0.53 8.52
CA PHE A 36 -10.54 -0.50 7.49
C PHE A 36 -11.49 0.01 6.41
N SER A 37 -12.42 0.87 6.78
CA SER A 37 -13.41 1.43 5.84
C SER A 37 -12.80 2.28 4.72
N LEU A 38 -11.57 2.74 4.89
CA LEU A 38 -10.85 3.55 3.89
C LEU A 38 -9.76 2.76 3.17
N MET A 39 -9.80 1.44 3.28
CA MET A 39 -8.90 0.55 2.55
C MET A 39 -9.65 -0.18 1.44
N LYS A 40 -8.99 -0.35 0.29
CA LYS A 40 -9.46 -1.23 -0.78
C LYS A 40 -8.35 -2.18 -1.16
N LEU A 41 -8.68 -3.47 -1.23
CA LEU A 41 -7.74 -4.54 -1.52
C LEU A 41 -7.92 -5.02 -2.95
N GLU A 42 -6.81 -5.39 -3.59
CA GLU A 42 -6.79 -5.83 -4.99
C GLU A 42 -7.53 -4.85 -5.90
N HIS A 43 -7.20 -3.57 -5.75
CA HIS A 43 -7.93 -2.47 -6.36
C HIS A 43 -7.18 -1.90 -7.55
N THR A 44 -7.92 -1.65 -8.64
CA THR A 44 -7.36 -1.02 -9.83
C THR A 44 -7.58 0.49 -9.76
N LEU A 45 -6.48 1.23 -9.84
CA LEU A 45 -6.50 2.68 -10.00
C LEU A 45 -6.35 3.01 -11.47
N LYS A 46 -7.12 3.99 -11.94
CA LYS A 46 -7.07 4.48 -13.31
C LYS A 46 -6.74 5.96 -13.33
N TYR A 47 -5.83 6.34 -14.22
CA TYR A 47 -5.53 7.73 -14.50
C TYR A 47 -5.37 7.86 -16.02
N TYR A 48 -6.36 8.46 -16.70
CA TYR A 48 -6.48 8.44 -18.15
C TYR A 48 -6.53 6.99 -18.67
N THR A 49 -5.58 6.60 -19.52
CA THR A 49 -5.47 5.23 -20.03
C THR A 49 -4.63 4.31 -19.17
N LEU A 50 -3.96 4.87 -18.15
CA LEU A 50 -3.09 4.10 -17.27
C LEU A 50 -3.90 3.36 -16.22
N ARG A 51 -3.56 2.09 -16.01
CA ARG A 51 -4.16 1.25 -14.98
C ARG A 51 -3.05 0.62 -14.14
N CYS A 52 -3.23 0.67 -12.83
CA CYS A 52 -2.36 -0.01 -11.89
C CYS A 52 -3.21 -0.79 -10.89
N ARG A 53 -2.98 -2.11 -10.80
CA ARG A 53 -3.62 -2.92 -9.78
C ARG A 53 -2.74 -2.92 -8.55
N ALA A 54 -3.24 -2.34 -7.48
CA ALA A 54 -2.54 -2.26 -6.21
C ALA A 54 -3.06 -3.32 -5.24
N ASP A 55 -2.17 -3.86 -4.41
CA ASP A 55 -2.57 -4.82 -3.38
C ASP A 55 -3.48 -4.16 -2.34
N VAL A 56 -3.14 -2.96 -1.92
CA VAL A 56 -3.97 -2.16 -1.01
C VAL A 56 -3.88 -0.70 -1.43
N VAL A 57 -5.02 -0.02 -1.41
CA VAL A 57 -5.08 1.44 -1.59
C VAL A 57 -5.73 2.04 -0.35
N ILE A 58 -5.08 3.05 0.20
CA ILE A 58 -5.59 3.80 1.35
C ILE A 58 -6.17 5.13 0.84
N TYR A 59 -7.42 5.38 1.20
CA TYR A 59 -8.11 6.63 0.87
C TYR A 59 -8.16 7.53 2.11
N ASN A 60 -8.17 8.84 1.90
CA ASN A 60 -8.44 9.78 3.00
C ASN A 60 -9.97 9.93 3.18
N THR A 61 -10.38 10.72 4.17
CA THR A 61 -11.80 10.92 4.47
C THR A 61 -12.54 11.69 3.37
N PHE A 62 -11.81 12.31 2.45
CA PHE A 62 -12.39 13.02 1.31
C PHE A 62 -12.49 12.12 0.06
N GLY A 63 -12.15 10.85 0.18
CA GLY A 63 -12.23 9.90 -0.93
C GLY A 63 -11.07 9.96 -1.91
N LYS A 64 -9.96 10.59 -1.53
CA LYS A 64 -8.77 10.69 -2.39
C LYS A 64 -7.80 9.57 -2.05
N PRO A 65 -7.22 8.86 -3.06
CA PRO A 65 -6.20 7.86 -2.78
C PRO A 65 -4.92 8.53 -2.32
N MET A 66 -4.43 8.13 -1.14
CA MET A 66 -3.27 8.74 -0.50
C MET A 66 -2.06 7.82 -0.42
N MET A 67 -2.27 6.50 -0.40
CA MET A 67 -1.18 5.55 -0.31
C MET A 67 -1.48 4.32 -1.13
N ILE A 68 -0.48 3.85 -1.88
CA ILE A 68 -0.49 2.55 -2.53
C ILE A 68 0.42 1.63 -1.73
N ILE A 69 -0.05 0.41 -1.45
CA ILE A 69 0.72 -0.59 -0.73
C ILE A 69 0.93 -1.79 -1.64
N GLU A 70 2.18 -2.19 -1.80
CA GLU A 70 2.58 -3.39 -2.52
C GLU A 70 3.10 -4.42 -1.54
N CYS A 71 2.51 -5.61 -1.59
CA CYS A 71 2.88 -6.72 -0.71
C CYS A 71 3.62 -7.79 -1.51
N LYS A 72 4.76 -8.23 -0.98
CA LYS A 72 5.55 -9.32 -1.54
C LYS A 72 5.58 -10.47 -0.55
N ALA A 73 5.73 -11.69 -1.04
CA ALA A 73 5.88 -12.85 -0.17
C ALA A 73 7.10 -12.69 0.75
N PRO A 74 7.11 -13.32 1.95
CA PRO A 74 8.19 -13.12 2.92
C PRO A 74 9.59 -13.47 2.43
N ASN A 75 9.71 -14.39 1.48
CA ASN A 75 10.99 -14.81 0.90
C ASN A 75 11.48 -13.91 -0.24
N VAL A 76 10.69 -12.94 -0.67
CA VAL A 76 11.06 -12.02 -1.75
C VAL A 76 11.78 -10.82 -1.12
N LYS A 77 13.02 -10.59 -1.55
CA LYS A 77 13.77 -9.40 -1.13
C LYS A 77 13.32 -8.20 -1.93
N ILE A 78 13.12 -7.08 -1.25
CA ILE A 78 12.76 -5.82 -1.88
C ILE A 78 14.05 -5.13 -2.30
N LYS A 79 14.36 -5.23 -3.59
CA LYS A 79 15.57 -4.63 -4.17
C LYS A 79 15.24 -3.31 -4.84
N ARG A 80 16.29 -2.53 -5.12
CA ARG A 80 16.15 -1.21 -5.72
C ARG A 80 15.42 -1.24 -7.07
N ASP A 81 15.65 -2.24 -7.90
CA ASP A 81 14.99 -2.36 -9.21
C ASP A 81 13.48 -2.56 -9.06
N VAL A 82 13.06 -3.41 -8.13
CA VAL A 82 11.62 -3.61 -7.82
C VAL A 82 11.02 -2.31 -7.31
N PHE A 83 11.70 -1.63 -6.41
CA PHE A 83 11.26 -0.36 -5.86
C PHE A 83 11.13 0.69 -6.96
N ASN A 84 12.13 0.82 -7.82
CA ASN A 84 12.12 1.81 -8.90
C ASN A 84 10.97 1.55 -9.89
N GLN A 85 10.68 0.30 -10.18
CA GLN A 85 9.57 -0.06 -11.07
C GLN A 85 8.23 0.37 -10.50
N ILE A 86 8.02 0.14 -9.21
CA ILE A 86 6.76 0.50 -8.53
C ILE A 86 6.63 2.02 -8.39
N THR A 87 7.71 2.71 -8.05
CA THR A 87 7.69 4.18 -7.95
C THR A 87 7.41 4.85 -9.29
N LYS A 88 7.96 4.29 -10.37
CA LYS A 88 7.70 4.81 -11.73
C LYS A 88 6.20 4.76 -12.05
N TYR A 89 5.54 3.67 -11.73
CA TYR A 89 4.09 3.54 -11.88
C TYR A 89 3.36 4.61 -11.07
N ASN A 90 3.80 4.82 -9.83
CA ASN A 90 3.13 5.75 -8.94
C ASN A 90 3.33 7.21 -9.35
N PHE A 91 4.42 7.55 -10.01
CA PHE A 91 4.58 8.90 -10.58
C PHE A 91 3.46 9.23 -11.55
N ASP A 92 3.05 8.27 -12.37
CA ASP A 92 1.96 8.47 -13.33
C ASP A 92 0.60 8.55 -12.63
N LEU A 93 0.39 7.79 -11.57
CA LEU A 93 -0.86 7.77 -10.81
C LEU A 93 -1.00 8.94 -9.84
N LYS A 94 0.11 9.57 -9.47
CA LYS A 94 0.17 10.74 -8.58
C LYS A 94 -0.40 10.53 -7.19
N VAL A 95 -0.20 9.33 -6.63
CA VAL A 95 -0.52 9.05 -5.24
C VAL A 95 0.67 9.44 -4.37
N PRO A 96 0.47 10.22 -3.27
CA PRO A 96 1.61 10.80 -2.55
C PRO A 96 2.45 9.84 -1.73
N TYR A 97 1.92 8.69 -1.33
CA TYR A 97 2.65 7.75 -0.48
C TYR A 97 2.71 6.37 -1.12
N LEU A 98 3.84 5.69 -0.93
CA LEU A 98 4.05 4.32 -1.38
C LEU A 98 4.65 3.52 -0.22
N LEU A 99 4.04 2.37 0.07
CA LEU A 99 4.55 1.41 1.05
C LEU A 99 4.77 0.07 0.36
N ILE A 100 5.97 -0.48 0.50
CA ILE A 100 6.31 -1.81 0.01
C ILE A 100 6.71 -2.65 1.20
N SER A 101 6.13 -3.85 1.32
CA SER A 101 6.42 -4.75 2.43
C SER A 101 6.44 -6.20 1.99
N ASN A 102 7.35 -6.98 2.59
CA ASN A 102 7.32 -8.44 2.51
C ASN A 102 7.01 -9.08 3.86
N GLY A 103 6.59 -8.27 4.85
CA GLY A 103 6.32 -8.72 6.21
C GLY A 103 7.54 -8.68 7.12
N VAL A 104 8.73 -8.66 6.57
CA VAL A 104 10.01 -8.57 7.31
C VAL A 104 10.62 -7.18 7.14
N GLU A 105 10.63 -6.70 5.91
CA GLU A 105 11.15 -5.38 5.55
C GLU A 105 10.00 -4.51 5.06
N HIS A 106 10.03 -3.23 5.45
CA HIS A 106 9.03 -2.25 5.06
C HIS A 106 9.75 -1.00 4.54
N PHE A 107 9.34 -0.52 3.39
CA PHE A 107 9.86 0.73 2.83
C PHE A 107 8.69 1.65 2.55
N CYS A 108 8.67 2.79 3.21
CA CYS A 108 7.64 3.81 3.01
C CYS A 108 8.28 5.08 2.49
N CYS A 109 7.67 5.68 1.49
CA CYS A 109 8.18 6.94 0.95
C CYS A 109 7.05 7.90 0.62
N ASN A 110 7.39 9.17 0.68
CA ASN A 110 6.57 10.26 0.19
C ASN A 110 7.11 10.67 -1.20
N ILE A 111 6.22 10.87 -2.14
CA ILE A 111 6.58 11.24 -3.52
C ILE A 111 6.08 12.65 -3.79
N ASP A 112 7.03 13.55 -4.05
CA ASP A 112 6.71 14.90 -4.51
C ASP A 112 6.60 14.84 -6.03
N HIS A 113 5.37 14.80 -6.54
CA HIS A 113 5.10 14.64 -7.96
C HIS A 113 5.49 15.86 -8.79
N SER A 114 5.45 17.06 -8.20
CA SER A 114 5.83 18.28 -8.89
C SER A 114 7.33 18.33 -9.15
N LYS A 115 8.15 17.81 -8.25
CA LYS A 115 9.61 17.78 -8.36
C LYS A 115 10.14 16.41 -8.76
N GLN A 116 9.27 15.42 -8.90
CA GLN A 116 9.62 14.01 -9.16
C GLN A 116 10.68 13.49 -8.19
N LYS A 117 10.54 13.82 -6.92
CA LYS A 117 11.45 13.41 -5.85
C LYS A 117 10.78 12.41 -4.92
N VAL A 118 11.57 11.42 -4.50
CA VAL A 118 11.14 10.39 -3.54
C VAL A 118 11.89 10.63 -2.25
N GLN A 119 11.14 10.74 -1.15
CA GLN A 119 11.71 10.87 0.18
C GLN A 119 11.35 9.63 0.99
N PHE A 120 12.35 8.86 1.40
CA PHE A 120 12.15 7.73 2.28
C PHE A 120 11.82 8.21 3.69
N LEU A 121 10.82 7.58 4.30
CA LEU A 121 10.41 7.89 5.66
C LEU A 121 11.00 6.86 6.61
N SER A 122 11.38 7.30 7.80
CA SER A 122 11.90 6.41 8.84
C SER A 122 10.83 5.51 9.44
N ASP A 123 9.56 5.89 9.30
CA ASP A 123 8.42 5.13 9.80
C ASP A 123 7.19 5.39 8.91
N ILE A 124 6.21 4.50 9.00
CA ILE A 124 4.93 4.67 8.33
C ILE A 124 4.18 5.80 9.04
N PRO A 125 3.66 6.79 8.30
CA PRO A 125 2.96 7.91 8.93
C PRO A 125 1.65 7.47 9.58
N LEU A 126 1.25 8.17 10.64
CA LEU A 126 -0.09 8.02 11.21
C LEU A 126 -1.13 8.46 10.19
N PHE A 127 -2.33 7.89 10.27
CA PHE A 127 -3.38 8.18 9.30
C PHE A 127 -3.71 9.67 9.20
N ASP A 128 -3.68 10.39 10.31
CA ASP A 128 -3.98 11.83 10.32
C ASP A 128 -3.10 12.64 9.36
N ILE A 129 -1.88 12.17 9.11
CA ILE A 129 -0.95 12.85 8.18
C ILE A 129 -1.42 12.69 6.74
N LEU A 130 -2.10 11.60 6.41
CA LEU A 130 -2.61 11.36 5.07
C LEU A 130 -3.90 12.15 4.78
N ASN A 131 -4.57 12.55 5.83
CA ASN A 131 -5.92 13.11 5.68
C ASN A 131 -5.94 14.60 5.35
#